data_9096257804e5845d2ee485f34822723e
#
_entry.id   9096257804e5845d2ee485f34822723e
#
_cell.length_a   1.000
_cell.length_b   1.000
_cell.length_c   1.000
_cell.angle_alpha   90.00
_cell.angle_beta   90.00
_cell.angle_gamma   90.00
#
_symmetry.space_group_name_H-M   'P 1'
#
loop_
_entity.id
_entity.type
_entity.pdbx_description
1 polymer ?
#
loop_
_entity_poly.entity_id
_entity_poly.type
_entity_poly.pdbx_seq_one_letter_code
_entity_poly.pdbx_strand_id
1 'polypeptide(L)'
;MTDVEKFLSASDAAFSDAEAQSVKQENQGQNWQSHLVDMVKLEEVPAFRLTFEGVSVCPSGSLSVISGGAKQGKSQFLTVAAAVMMSGRAFGCMKRGVAPQKILWADTEQSVYDIQTNLGRLYTFAGIPAGTPTADVGLHVLGLRPCSPDERREIIADAIIDLNPDVVIIDGARDLLNDFNDVRESNEVVQYILSLSAARPQTNFFVVIHTNDGTSKLRGHLGTELMNKCADRFTITKDPHGFFKVEHISRHQTISRPFYFKIDFDGHLTPLDGTEFGLIEEPDTTLAEIFEDAPDGLTYKEIEKRFADKQGCSAKDAKNALTAYFEQKKIVKKGTKWNLQK
;
A
#
# COMPACT_ATOMS: atom_id res chain seq x y z
N MET A 1 -2.23 53.58 31.67
CA MET A 1 -2.71 52.22 31.54
C MET A 1 -3.73 52.17 30.42
N THR A 2 -3.38 51.53 29.36
CA THR A 2 -4.25 51.35 28.18
C THR A 2 -5.32 50.28 28.49
N ASP A 3 -6.45 50.31 27.77
CA ASP A 3 -7.52 49.30 27.94
C ASP A 3 -7.04 47.86 27.75
N VAL A 4 -5.93 47.65 27.00
CA VAL A 4 -5.24 46.39 26.81
C VAL A 4 -4.55 45.90 28.09
N GLU A 5 -3.94 46.84 28.87
CA GLU A 5 -3.28 46.51 30.15
C GLU A 5 -4.31 46.15 31.22
N LYS A 6 -5.50 46.76 31.18
CA LYS A 6 -6.63 46.40 32.05
C LYS A 6 -7.23 45.04 31.71
N PHE A 7 -7.28 44.68 30.40
CA PHE A 7 -7.79 43.40 29.96
C PHE A 7 -6.82 42.26 30.32
N LEU A 8 -5.50 42.44 30.18
CA LEU A 8 -4.48 41.47 30.56
C LEU A 8 -4.41 41.29 32.09
N SER A 9 -4.54 42.35 32.89
CA SER A 9 -4.56 42.28 34.36
C SER A 9 -5.83 41.65 34.93
N ALA A 10 -6.94 41.67 34.20
CA ALA A 10 -8.20 41.03 34.61
C ALA A 10 -8.24 39.53 34.25
N SER A 11 -7.50 39.10 33.21
CA SER A 11 -7.39 37.68 32.86
C SER A 11 -6.47 36.88 33.79
N ASP A 12 -5.44 37.51 34.36
CA ASP A 12 -4.52 36.85 35.31
C ASP A 12 -5.11 36.60 36.70
N ALA A 13 -6.18 37.31 37.06
CA ALA A 13 -6.83 37.18 38.37
C ALA A 13 -8.00 36.19 38.42
N ALA A 14 -8.40 35.59 37.27
CA ALA A 14 -9.60 34.77 37.15
C ALA A 14 -9.36 33.24 37.22
N PHE A 15 -8.10 32.79 37.23
CA PHE A 15 -7.80 31.37 37.44
C PHE A 15 -7.33 31.15 38.86
N SER A 16 -8.20 30.60 39.71
CA SER A 16 -7.79 30.14 41.02
C SER A 16 -6.83 28.95 40.89
N ASP A 17 -5.88 28.84 41.83
CA ASP A 17 -4.94 27.71 41.89
C ASP A 17 -5.63 26.34 41.87
N ALA A 18 -6.89 26.27 42.32
CA ALA A 18 -7.71 25.06 42.28
C ALA A 18 -8.16 24.69 40.87
N GLU A 19 -8.51 25.66 40.01
CA GLU A 19 -8.85 25.41 38.59
C GLU A 19 -7.59 25.02 37.78
N ALA A 20 -6.47 25.68 38.05
CA ALA A 20 -5.20 25.32 37.45
C ALA A 20 -4.73 23.89 37.88
N GLN A 21 -5.06 23.46 39.10
CA GLN A 21 -4.80 22.09 39.55
C GLN A 21 -5.78 21.08 38.99
N SER A 22 -7.07 21.42 38.82
CA SER A 22 -8.05 20.53 38.19
C SER A 22 -7.77 20.33 36.70
N VAL A 23 -7.41 21.40 35.97
CA VAL A 23 -6.97 21.31 34.55
C VAL A 23 -5.68 20.51 34.42
N LYS A 24 -4.75 20.59 35.39
CA LYS A 24 -3.55 19.74 35.42
C LYS A 24 -3.85 18.28 35.76
N GLN A 25 -4.87 17.97 36.57
CA GLN A 25 -5.28 16.61 36.87
C GLN A 25 -6.08 15.95 35.72
N GLU A 26 -6.89 16.68 34.97
CA GLU A 26 -7.54 16.18 33.76
C GLU A 26 -6.55 15.99 32.60
N ASN A 27 -5.44 16.72 32.56
CA ASN A 27 -4.40 16.62 31.54
C ASN A 27 -3.27 15.62 31.86
N GLN A 28 -3.42 14.71 32.82
CA GLN A 28 -2.40 13.68 33.12
C GLN A 28 -2.15 12.69 31.95
N GLY A 29 -2.93 12.77 30.83
CA GLY A 29 -2.72 11.98 29.62
C GLY A 29 -1.88 12.63 28.52
N GLN A 30 -1.53 13.92 28.60
CA GLN A 30 -0.86 14.65 27.50
C GLN A 30 0.43 15.34 27.94
N ASN A 31 1.34 14.56 28.52
CA ASN A 31 2.69 15.06 28.77
C ASN A 31 3.51 14.99 27.48
N TRP A 32 3.78 16.14 26.83
CA TRP A 32 4.57 16.20 25.60
C TRP A 32 5.96 15.56 25.73
N GLN A 33 6.54 15.47 26.93
CA GLN A 33 7.81 14.80 27.19
C GLN A 33 7.75 13.30 26.89
N SER A 34 6.59 12.67 27.06
CA SER A 34 6.40 11.25 26.71
C SER A 34 6.41 10.99 25.20
N HIS A 35 6.31 12.05 24.39
CA HIS A 35 6.32 12.00 22.93
C HIS A 35 7.66 12.43 22.34
N LEU A 36 8.68 12.72 23.16
CA LEU A 36 10.01 13.03 22.65
C LEU A 36 10.63 11.80 21.99
N VAL A 37 11.14 12.00 20.78
CA VAL A 37 11.93 11.01 20.05
C VAL A 37 13.40 11.32 20.27
N ASP A 38 14.14 10.35 20.81
CA ASP A 38 15.58 10.48 21.10
C ASP A 38 16.38 9.51 20.23
N MET A 39 17.47 9.99 19.63
CA MET A 39 18.40 9.17 18.84
C MET A 39 19.24 8.22 19.70
N VAL A 40 19.28 8.41 21.04
CA VAL A 40 19.97 7.49 21.96
C VAL A 40 19.21 6.17 22.09
N LYS A 41 17.87 6.22 21.99
CA LYS A 41 17.01 5.04 22.01
C LYS A 41 16.52 4.76 20.59
N LEU A 42 17.27 3.92 19.87
CA LEU A 42 16.86 3.49 18.54
C LEU A 42 15.72 2.47 18.66
N GLU A 43 14.67 2.69 17.88
CA GLU A 43 13.60 1.70 17.74
C GLU A 43 14.09 0.50 16.93
N GLU A 44 13.50 -0.65 17.16
CA GLU A 44 13.76 -1.85 16.37
C GLU A 44 13.33 -1.66 14.92
N VAL A 45 14.06 -2.30 14.00
CA VAL A 45 13.67 -2.32 12.59
C VAL A 45 12.32 -3.00 12.48
N PRO A 46 11.32 -2.38 11.84
CA PRO A 46 9.99 -2.97 11.72
C PRO A 46 10.03 -4.30 10.97
N ALA A 47 9.14 -5.22 11.34
CA ALA A 47 8.96 -6.46 10.61
C ALA A 47 8.25 -6.19 9.28
N PHE A 48 8.92 -6.47 8.17
CA PHE A 48 8.31 -6.41 6.84
C PHE A 48 7.66 -7.76 6.51
N ARG A 49 6.39 -7.76 6.13
CA ARG A 49 5.65 -9.02 5.90
C ARG A 49 5.82 -9.59 4.51
N LEU A 50 6.10 -8.74 3.53
CA LEU A 50 6.29 -9.14 2.14
C LEU A 50 7.55 -8.53 1.55
N THR A 51 8.09 -9.19 0.52
CA THR A 51 9.12 -8.65 -0.35
C THR A 51 8.75 -8.86 -1.82
N PHE A 52 9.13 -7.92 -2.68
CA PHE A 52 9.00 -8.02 -4.13
C PHE A 52 10.35 -7.71 -4.77
N GLU A 53 10.93 -8.67 -5.50
CA GLU A 53 12.27 -8.52 -6.10
C GLU A 53 13.34 -8.02 -5.12
N GLY A 54 13.24 -8.43 -3.84
CA GLY A 54 14.15 -8.01 -2.78
C GLY A 54 13.79 -6.69 -2.09
N VAL A 55 12.78 -5.97 -2.57
CA VAL A 55 12.25 -4.77 -1.91
C VAL A 55 11.31 -5.18 -0.78
N SER A 56 11.65 -4.81 0.46
CA SER A 56 10.82 -5.07 1.64
C SER A 56 9.68 -4.07 1.73
N VAL A 57 8.46 -4.57 1.90
CA VAL A 57 7.22 -3.76 1.95
C VAL A 57 6.33 -4.20 3.13
N CYS A 58 5.33 -3.41 3.44
CA CYS A 58 4.38 -3.65 4.52
C CYS A 58 5.08 -3.76 5.89
N PRO A 59 5.69 -2.66 6.38
CA PRO A 59 6.32 -2.62 7.70
C PRO A 59 5.29 -2.71 8.83
N SER A 60 5.63 -3.36 9.94
CA SER A 60 4.82 -3.34 11.16
C SER A 60 4.66 -1.92 11.70
N GLY A 61 3.60 -1.68 12.48
CA GLY A 61 3.26 -0.36 12.99
C GLY A 61 2.80 0.65 11.93
N SER A 62 2.49 0.20 10.71
CA SER A 62 2.12 1.06 9.59
C SER A 62 0.92 0.55 8.81
N LEU A 63 0.33 1.45 8.03
CA LEU A 63 -0.77 1.13 7.13
C LEU A 63 -0.25 0.82 5.73
N SER A 64 -0.76 -0.25 5.12
CA SER A 64 -0.62 -0.58 3.70
C SER A 64 -1.98 -0.48 3.04
N VAL A 65 -2.16 0.47 2.12
CA VAL A 65 -3.43 0.72 1.45
C VAL A 65 -3.52 -0.10 0.17
N ILE A 66 -4.60 -0.87 0.04
CA ILE A 66 -4.94 -1.63 -1.15
C ILE A 66 -6.07 -0.91 -1.89
N SER A 67 -5.80 -0.45 -3.08
CA SER A 67 -6.72 0.39 -3.84
C SER A 67 -7.03 -0.17 -5.22
N GLY A 68 -8.19 0.22 -5.76
CA GLY A 68 -8.63 -0.16 -7.11
C GLY A 68 -10.14 0.01 -7.24
N GLY A 69 -10.64 0.06 -8.47
CA GLY A 69 -12.07 0.12 -8.76
C GLY A 69 -12.83 -1.11 -8.24
N ALA A 70 -14.15 -1.07 -8.36
CA ALA A 70 -14.98 -2.24 -8.05
C ALA A 70 -14.59 -3.42 -8.97
N LYS A 71 -14.54 -4.64 -8.40
CA LYS A 71 -14.25 -5.90 -9.13
C LYS A 71 -12.87 -5.93 -9.82
N GLN A 72 -11.94 -5.08 -9.42
CA GLN A 72 -10.57 -5.03 -9.97
C GLN A 72 -9.60 -6.02 -9.31
N GLY A 73 -10.03 -6.88 -8.38
CA GLY A 73 -9.20 -7.95 -7.82
C GLY A 73 -8.49 -7.61 -6.52
N LYS A 74 -8.93 -6.61 -5.76
CA LYS A 74 -8.33 -6.24 -4.47
C LYS A 74 -8.31 -7.41 -3.48
N SER A 75 -9.46 -8.05 -3.23
CA SER A 75 -9.56 -9.21 -2.34
C SER A 75 -8.79 -10.41 -2.89
N GLN A 76 -8.63 -10.54 -4.22
CA GLN A 76 -7.78 -11.58 -4.82
C GLN A 76 -6.30 -11.34 -4.52
N PHE A 77 -5.84 -10.08 -4.60
CA PHE A 77 -4.48 -9.73 -4.20
C PHE A 77 -4.24 -10.01 -2.71
N LEU A 78 -5.19 -9.66 -1.84
CA LEU A 78 -5.11 -9.99 -0.41
C LEU A 78 -5.07 -11.50 -0.16
N THR A 79 -5.85 -12.28 -0.91
CA THR A 79 -5.81 -13.75 -0.85
C THR A 79 -4.43 -14.30 -1.18
N VAL A 80 -3.79 -13.77 -2.25
CA VAL A 80 -2.40 -14.12 -2.61
C VAL A 80 -1.43 -13.70 -1.51
N ALA A 81 -1.52 -12.44 -1.05
CA ALA A 81 -0.62 -11.91 -0.04
C ALA A 81 -0.69 -12.72 1.27
N ALA A 82 -1.90 -13.02 1.76
CA ALA A 82 -2.11 -13.85 2.94
C ALA A 82 -1.56 -15.27 2.73
N ALA A 83 -1.81 -15.88 1.57
CA ALA A 83 -1.32 -17.22 1.25
C ALA A 83 0.22 -17.28 1.24
N VAL A 84 0.89 -16.28 0.67
CA VAL A 84 2.37 -16.14 0.67
C VAL A 84 2.88 -15.95 2.10
N MET A 85 2.27 -15.07 2.88
CA MET A 85 2.64 -14.83 4.27
C MET A 85 2.54 -16.10 5.12
N MET A 86 1.46 -16.86 4.98
CA MET A 86 1.22 -18.08 5.76
C MET A 86 2.12 -19.22 5.34
N SER A 87 2.18 -19.53 4.04
CA SER A 87 2.88 -20.73 3.54
C SER A 87 4.39 -20.52 3.39
N GLY A 88 4.85 -19.30 3.15
CA GLY A 88 6.21 -19.00 2.72
C GLY A 88 6.53 -19.39 1.29
N ARG A 89 5.56 -19.95 0.54
CA ARG A 89 5.72 -20.21 -0.89
C ARG A 89 5.76 -18.90 -1.65
N ALA A 90 6.74 -18.76 -2.54
CA ALA A 90 6.82 -17.59 -3.40
C ALA A 90 5.68 -17.59 -4.43
N PHE A 91 5.17 -16.41 -4.75
CA PHE A 91 4.18 -16.20 -5.80
C PHE A 91 4.78 -15.23 -6.84
N GLY A 92 5.43 -15.77 -7.86
CA GLY A 92 6.25 -14.97 -8.76
C GLY A 92 7.37 -14.25 -8.00
N CYS A 93 7.43 -12.93 -8.17
CA CYS A 93 8.39 -12.08 -7.47
C CYS A 93 8.02 -11.77 -6.00
N MET A 94 6.78 -12.07 -5.58
CA MET A 94 6.33 -11.87 -4.20
C MET A 94 6.81 -13.01 -3.31
N LYS A 95 7.49 -12.66 -2.21
CA LYS A 95 7.96 -13.62 -1.20
C LYS A 95 7.56 -13.13 0.19
N ARG A 96 7.51 -14.07 1.11
CA ARG A 96 7.32 -13.76 2.52
C ARG A 96 8.57 -13.08 3.09
N GLY A 97 8.36 -12.00 3.82
CA GLY A 97 9.34 -11.44 4.74
C GLY A 97 9.30 -12.18 6.09
N VAL A 98 9.03 -11.45 7.17
CA VAL A 98 8.82 -12.06 8.49
C VAL A 98 7.47 -12.77 8.53
N ALA A 99 7.45 -14.05 8.89
CA ALA A 99 6.23 -14.84 8.99
C ALA A 99 5.31 -14.31 10.09
N PRO A 100 4.02 -14.05 9.81
CA PRO A 100 3.04 -13.80 10.86
C PRO A 100 2.67 -15.11 11.56
N GLN A 101 2.37 -15.03 12.85
CA GLN A 101 1.76 -16.13 13.60
C GLN A 101 0.24 -16.09 13.49
N LYS A 102 -0.32 -14.86 13.46
CA LYS A 102 -1.76 -14.65 13.36
C LYS A 102 -2.10 -13.56 12.36
N ILE A 103 -3.08 -13.84 11.53
CA ILE A 103 -3.71 -12.89 10.60
C ILE A 103 -5.18 -12.75 10.99
N LEU A 104 -5.63 -11.53 11.24
CA LEU A 104 -7.04 -11.18 11.36
C LEU A 104 -7.52 -10.55 10.05
N TRP A 105 -8.55 -11.12 9.42
CA TRP A 105 -9.16 -10.58 8.21
C TRP A 105 -10.62 -10.22 8.48
N ALA A 106 -10.93 -8.94 8.52
CA ALA A 106 -12.27 -8.39 8.64
C ALA A 106 -12.80 -8.03 7.24
N ASP A 107 -13.73 -8.81 6.73
CA ASP A 107 -14.42 -8.58 5.46
C ASP A 107 -15.78 -7.95 5.71
N THR A 108 -16.01 -6.75 5.17
CA THR A 108 -17.24 -5.98 5.38
C THR A 108 -18.17 -5.99 4.17
N GLU A 109 -17.69 -6.49 3.01
CA GLU A 109 -18.41 -6.38 1.74
C GLU A 109 -18.96 -7.72 1.23
N GLN A 110 -18.21 -8.80 1.40
CA GLN A 110 -18.47 -10.06 0.72
C GLN A 110 -19.47 -10.95 1.47
N SER A 111 -20.14 -11.82 0.70
CA SER A 111 -20.93 -12.90 1.31
C SER A 111 -19.99 -13.95 1.92
N VAL A 112 -20.51 -14.72 2.89
CA VAL A 112 -19.74 -15.83 3.49
C VAL A 112 -19.29 -16.83 2.42
N TYR A 113 -20.10 -17.08 1.39
CA TYR A 113 -19.74 -17.95 0.27
C TYR A 113 -18.54 -17.41 -0.52
N ASP A 114 -18.50 -16.10 -0.81
CA ASP A 114 -17.38 -15.49 -1.55
C ASP A 114 -16.10 -15.51 -0.71
N ILE A 115 -16.21 -15.21 0.59
CA ILE A 115 -15.10 -15.34 1.55
C ILE A 115 -14.55 -16.77 1.53
N GLN A 116 -15.42 -17.79 1.67
CA GLN A 116 -15.02 -19.20 1.64
C GLN A 116 -14.37 -19.61 0.31
N THR A 117 -14.85 -19.05 -0.81
CA THR A 117 -14.25 -19.28 -2.13
C THR A 117 -12.82 -18.73 -2.19
N ASN A 118 -12.59 -17.54 -1.65
CA ASN A 118 -11.24 -16.94 -1.58
C ASN A 118 -10.33 -17.72 -0.61
N LEU A 119 -10.86 -18.18 0.52
CA LEU A 119 -10.14 -19.05 1.46
C LEU A 119 -9.77 -20.40 0.82
N GLY A 120 -10.64 -20.97 0.00
CA GLY A 120 -10.34 -22.17 -0.77
C GLY A 120 -9.13 -22.00 -1.70
N ARG A 121 -9.05 -20.86 -2.40
CA ARG A 121 -7.88 -20.50 -3.22
C ARG A 121 -6.61 -20.33 -2.38
N LEU A 122 -6.73 -19.63 -1.25
CA LEU A 122 -5.63 -19.47 -0.29
C LEU A 122 -5.12 -20.83 0.18
N TYR A 123 -6.00 -21.72 0.60
CA TYR A 123 -5.67 -23.05 1.09
C TYR A 123 -4.98 -23.90 0.02
N THR A 124 -5.52 -23.89 -1.19
CA THR A 124 -4.94 -24.61 -2.33
C THR A 124 -3.50 -24.12 -2.59
N PHE A 125 -3.29 -22.81 -2.66
CA PHE A 125 -1.95 -22.26 -2.87
C PHE A 125 -1.01 -22.55 -1.68
N ALA A 126 -1.49 -22.36 -0.45
CA ALA A 126 -0.70 -22.58 0.75
C ALA A 126 -0.40 -24.06 1.03
N GLY A 127 -1.13 -24.99 0.37
CA GLY A 127 -1.03 -26.42 0.62
C GLY A 127 -1.67 -26.84 1.95
N ILE A 128 -2.68 -26.09 2.40
CA ILE A 128 -3.46 -26.39 3.59
C ILE A 128 -4.58 -27.38 3.19
N PRO A 129 -4.77 -28.49 3.91
CA PRO A 129 -5.83 -29.43 3.60
C PRO A 129 -7.21 -28.79 3.70
N ALA A 130 -8.10 -29.11 2.76
CA ALA A 130 -9.49 -28.68 2.82
C ALA A 130 -10.14 -29.18 4.12
N GLY A 131 -10.93 -28.31 4.77
CA GLY A 131 -11.60 -28.64 6.03
C GLY A 131 -10.77 -28.37 7.28
N THR A 132 -9.50 -27.94 7.16
CA THR A 132 -8.74 -27.43 8.30
C THR A 132 -9.39 -26.14 8.82
N PRO A 133 -9.72 -26.02 10.12
CA PRO A 133 -10.23 -24.77 10.67
C PRO A 133 -9.23 -23.62 10.46
N THR A 134 -9.73 -22.43 10.09
CA THR A 134 -8.85 -21.29 9.81
C THR A 134 -8.02 -20.88 11.04
N ALA A 135 -8.59 -20.97 12.24
CA ALA A 135 -7.90 -20.67 13.49
C ALA A 135 -6.69 -21.58 13.75
N ASP A 136 -6.74 -22.84 13.32
CA ASP A 136 -5.66 -23.81 13.52
C ASP A 136 -4.41 -23.47 12.69
N VAL A 137 -4.59 -22.67 11.64
CA VAL A 137 -3.51 -22.19 10.79
C VAL A 137 -3.18 -20.70 11.05
N GLY A 138 -3.68 -20.14 12.14
CA GLY A 138 -3.41 -18.75 12.53
C GLY A 138 -4.16 -17.71 11.69
N LEU A 139 -5.22 -18.10 10.97
CA LEU A 139 -6.05 -17.18 10.20
C LEU A 139 -7.43 -17.05 10.84
N HIS A 140 -7.77 -15.83 11.23
CA HIS A 140 -9.06 -15.49 11.82
C HIS A 140 -9.82 -14.58 10.87
N VAL A 141 -10.98 -15.05 10.37
CA VAL A 141 -11.74 -14.31 9.35
C VAL A 141 -13.12 -13.95 9.88
N LEU A 142 -13.45 -12.67 9.83
CA LEU A 142 -14.71 -12.10 10.25
C LEU A 142 -15.54 -11.70 9.04
N GLY A 143 -16.74 -12.22 8.90
CA GLY A 143 -17.72 -11.82 7.89
C GLY A 143 -18.66 -10.75 8.48
N LEU A 144 -18.32 -9.48 8.32
CA LEU A 144 -18.98 -8.34 8.98
C LEU A 144 -20.02 -7.62 8.10
N ARG A 145 -20.34 -8.17 6.94
CA ARG A 145 -21.30 -7.56 6.02
C ARG A 145 -22.66 -7.22 6.67
N PRO A 146 -23.25 -8.05 7.55
CA PRO A 146 -24.55 -7.73 8.17
C PRO A 146 -24.48 -6.68 9.29
N CYS A 147 -23.30 -6.34 9.79
CA CYS A 147 -23.10 -5.44 10.91
C CYS A 147 -23.19 -3.96 10.48
N SER A 148 -23.60 -3.09 11.38
CA SER A 148 -23.50 -1.63 11.23
C SER A 148 -22.05 -1.14 11.29
N PRO A 149 -21.74 0.08 10.82
CA PRO A 149 -20.39 0.63 10.90
C PRO A 149 -19.81 0.66 12.32
N ASP A 150 -20.62 0.99 13.33
CA ASP A 150 -20.18 1.02 14.72
C ASP A 150 -19.89 -0.39 15.25
N GLU A 151 -20.78 -1.36 15.03
CA GLU A 151 -20.56 -2.76 15.39
C GLU A 151 -19.29 -3.31 14.72
N ARG A 152 -19.05 -2.98 13.45
CA ARG A 152 -17.80 -3.39 12.76
C ARG A 152 -16.57 -2.88 13.46
N ARG A 153 -16.55 -1.59 13.86
CA ARG A 153 -15.41 -0.99 14.56
C ARG A 153 -15.19 -1.65 15.93
N GLU A 154 -16.23 -1.90 16.69
CA GLU A 154 -16.16 -2.58 17.99
C GLU A 154 -15.64 -4.01 17.84
N ILE A 155 -16.24 -4.82 16.96
CA ILE A 155 -15.84 -6.21 16.73
C ILE A 155 -14.37 -6.30 16.26
N ILE A 156 -13.93 -5.41 15.37
CA ILE A 156 -12.53 -5.38 14.90
C ILE A 156 -11.59 -5.03 16.06
N ALA A 157 -11.92 -4.04 16.88
CA ALA A 157 -11.10 -3.64 18.02
C ALA A 157 -10.98 -4.77 19.05
N ASP A 158 -12.10 -5.40 19.41
CA ASP A 158 -12.14 -6.52 20.35
C ASP A 158 -11.31 -7.70 19.83
N ALA A 159 -11.48 -8.06 18.56
CA ALA A 159 -10.71 -9.14 17.94
C ALA A 159 -9.20 -8.84 17.91
N ILE A 160 -8.80 -7.59 17.70
CA ILE A 160 -7.37 -7.18 17.77
C ILE A 160 -6.84 -7.30 19.20
N ILE A 161 -7.65 -6.95 20.21
CA ILE A 161 -7.27 -7.06 21.64
C ILE A 161 -7.10 -8.53 21.99
N ASP A 162 -8.07 -9.38 21.69
CA ASP A 162 -8.10 -10.78 22.06
C ASP A 162 -7.05 -11.63 21.34
N LEU A 163 -6.89 -11.41 20.05
CA LEU A 163 -6.00 -12.21 19.20
C LEU A 163 -4.56 -11.72 19.21
N ASN A 164 -4.32 -10.42 19.44
CA ASN A 164 -3.03 -9.77 19.25
C ASN A 164 -2.36 -10.19 17.93
N PRO A 165 -2.98 -9.89 16.76
CA PRO A 165 -2.53 -10.38 15.47
C PRO A 165 -1.29 -9.64 14.97
N ASP A 166 -0.45 -10.33 14.18
CA ASP A 166 0.70 -9.72 13.47
C ASP A 166 0.26 -8.95 12.23
N VAL A 167 -0.87 -9.36 11.66
CA VAL A 167 -1.45 -8.75 10.46
C VAL A 167 -2.94 -8.56 10.66
N VAL A 168 -3.43 -7.36 10.36
CA VAL A 168 -4.86 -7.04 10.30
C VAL A 168 -5.20 -6.64 8.87
N ILE A 169 -6.22 -7.26 8.29
CA ILE A 169 -6.77 -6.91 6.98
C ILE A 169 -8.17 -6.37 7.20
N ILE A 170 -8.43 -5.13 6.77
CA ILE A 170 -9.74 -4.49 6.74
C ILE A 170 -10.15 -4.40 5.27
N ASP A 171 -10.95 -5.37 4.82
CA ASP A 171 -11.42 -5.44 3.43
C ASP A 171 -12.77 -4.74 3.31
N GLY A 172 -12.69 -3.42 3.02
CA GLY A 172 -13.82 -2.51 2.92
C GLY A 172 -13.82 -1.39 3.98
N ALA A 173 -12.74 -0.60 4.07
CA ALA A 173 -12.64 0.51 5.05
C ALA A 173 -13.77 1.54 4.92
N ARG A 174 -14.34 1.69 3.72
CA ARG A 174 -15.50 2.56 3.49
C ARG A 174 -16.71 2.15 4.34
N ASP A 175 -16.86 0.89 4.65
CA ASP A 175 -18.01 0.37 5.39
C ASP A 175 -17.89 0.54 6.91
N LEU A 176 -16.80 1.15 7.38
CA LEU A 176 -16.62 1.55 8.77
C LEU A 176 -17.25 2.93 9.08
N LEU A 177 -17.85 3.60 8.09
CA LEU A 177 -18.52 4.89 8.24
C LEU A 177 -19.89 4.88 7.54
N ASN A 178 -20.78 5.77 7.99
CA ASN A 178 -22.13 5.88 7.43
C ASN A 178 -22.13 6.74 6.15
N ASP A 179 -21.51 7.92 6.19
CA ASP A 179 -21.42 8.80 5.04
C ASP A 179 -19.95 9.05 4.63
N PHE A 180 -19.55 8.48 3.50
CA PHE A 180 -18.19 8.64 2.95
C PHE A 180 -17.89 10.06 2.44
N ASN A 181 -18.88 10.94 2.32
CA ASN A 181 -18.69 12.34 1.97
C ASN A 181 -18.52 13.22 3.22
N ASP A 182 -18.89 12.73 4.39
CA ASP A 182 -18.68 13.43 5.65
C ASP A 182 -17.19 13.44 6.00
N VAL A 183 -16.61 14.65 6.02
CA VAL A 183 -15.18 14.88 6.32
C VAL A 183 -14.86 14.49 7.76
N ARG A 184 -15.75 14.79 8.70
CA ARG A 184 -15.53 14.52 10.12
C ARG A 184 -15.54 13.03 10.38
N GLU A 185 -16.56 12.31 9.91
CA GLU A 185 -16.66 10.87 10.06
C GLU A 185 -15.46 10.15 9.37
N SER A 186 -15.05 10.62 8.17
CA SER A 186 -13.86 10.12 7.49
C SER A 186 -12.60 10.27 8.34
N ASN A 187 -12.42 11.44 8.98
CA ASN A 187 -11.27 11.68 9.87
C ASN A 187 -11.35 10.81 11.13
N GLU A 188 -12.52 10.60 11.71
CA GLU A 188 -12.73 9.73 12.87
C GLU A 188 -12.33 8.27 12.56
N VAL A 189 -12.72 7.74 11.39
CA VAL A 189 -12.32 6.38 10.97
C VAL A 189 -10.81 6.28 10.70
N VAL A 190 -10.20 7.30 10.08
CA VAL A 190 -8.74 7.32 9.92
C VAL A 190 -8.03 7.34 11.28
N GLN A 191 -8.48 8.18 12.22
CA GLN A 191 -7.91 8.22 13.56
C GLN A 191 -8.13 6.91 14.31
N TYR A 192 -9.29 6.26 14.17
CA TYR A 192 -9.54 4.93 14.71
C TYR A 192 -8.51 3.91 14.21
N ILE A 193 -8.28 3.80 12.91
CA ILE A 193 -7.29 2.86 12.33
C ILE A 193 -5.87 3.21 12.80
N LEU A 194 -5.50 4.49 12.83
CA LEU A 194 -4.20 4.95 13.31
C LEU A 194 -3.98 4.65 14.80
N SER A 195 -5.01 4.80 15.63
CA SER A 195 -4.94 4.49 17.06
C SER A 195 -4.74 2.99 17.31
N LEU A 196 -5.42 2.13 16.53
CA LEU A 196 -5.19 0.68 16.56
C LEU A 196 -3.75 0.33 16.16
N SER A 197 -3.23 0.96 15.10
CA SER A 197 -1.85 0.76 14.65
C SER A 197 -0.83 1.22 15.70
N ALA A 198 -1.05 2.38 16.31
CA ALA A 198 -0.18 2.89 17.37
C ALA A 198 -0.20 2.01 18.62
N ALA A 199 -1.37 1.47 19.00
CA ALA A 199 -1.51 0.54 20.12
C ALA A 199 -0.89 -0.83 19.85
N ARG A 200 -0.59 -1.17 18.61
CA ARG A 200 -0.03 -2.45 18.16
C ARG A 200 1.15 -2.24 17.20
N PRO A 201 2.30 -1.74 17.66
CA PRO A 201 3.43 -1.36 16.81
C PRO A 201 4.07 -2.55 16.06
N GLN A 202 3.78 -3.79 16.46
CA GLN A 202 4.25 -4.99 15.77
C GLN A 202 3.25 -5.52 14.72
N THR A 203 2.07 -4.90 14.59
CA THR A 203 1.02 -5.29 13.66
C THR A 203 1.09 -4.50 12.35
N ASN A 204 0.97 -5.18 11.22
CA ASN A 204 0.74 -4.53 9.92
C ASN A 204 -0.77 -4.41 9.66
N PHE A 205 -1.20 -3.27 9.16
CA PHE A 205 -2.59 -3.02 8.79
C PHE A 205 -2.71 -2.90 7.26
N PHE A 206 -3.42 -3.83 6.64
CA PHE A 206 -3.84 -3.74 5.25
C PHE A 206 -5.25 -3.15 5.19
N VAL A 207 -5.42 -2.03 4.52
CA VAL A 207 -6.68 -1.30 4.47
C VAL A 207 -7.14 -1.17 3.02
N VAL A 208 -8.30 -1.76 2.71
CA VAL A 208 -8.86 -1.75 1.36
C VAL A 208 -9.78 -0.57 1.15
N ILE A 209 -9.57 0.14 0.05
CA ILE A 209 -10.43 1.25 -0.36
C ILE A 209 -10.64 1.28 -1.88
N HIS A 210 -11.81 1.71 -2.32
CA HIS A 210 -12.10 1.91 -3.73
C HIS A 210 -11.48 3.19 -4.28
N THR A 211 -11.08 3.15 -5.56
CA THR A 211 -10.81 4.36 -6.34
C THR A 211 -12.10 4.94 -6.91
N ASN A 212 -12.08 6.21 -7.30
CA ASN A 212 -13.14 6.79 -8.12
C ASN A 212 -13.13 6.16 -9.50
N ASP A 213 -14.30 6.01 -10.11
CA ASP A 213 -14.44 5.42 -11.42
C ASP A 213 -13.60 6.17 -12.47
N GLY A 214 -12.83 5.41 -13.26
CA GLY A 214 -11.97 5.94 -14.31
C GLY A 214 -10.74 6.74 -13.86
N THR A 215 -10.42 6.76 -12.56
CA THR A 215 -9.25 7.49 -12.05
C THR A 215 -8.45 6.66 -11.05
N SER A 216 -7.19 7.06 -10.81
CA SER A 216 -6.35 6.50 -9.74
C SER A 216 -6.57 7.18 -8.39
N LYS A 217 -7.45 8.19 -8.28
CA LYS A 217 -7.75 8.88 -7.04
C LYS A 217 -8.60 8.00 -6.13
N LEU A 218 -8.23 7.90 -4.87
CA LEU A 218 -9.01 7.18 -3.88
C LEU A 218 -10.35 7.90 -3.63
N ARG A 219 -11.36 7.11 -3.28
CA ARG A 219 -12.72 7.63 -3.13
C ARG A 219 -12.89 8.41 -1.83
N GLY A 220 -13.39 9.64 -1.94
CA GLY A 220 -13.76 10.51 -0.83
C GLY A 220 -12.60 11.02 0.02
N HIS A 221 -12.94 11.67 1.13
CA HIS A 221 -11.98 12.18 2.10
C HIS A 221 -11.20 11.04 2.80
N LEU A 222 -11.89 9.97 3.16
CA LEU A 222 -11.28 8.78 3.76
C LEU A 222 -10.08 8.29 2.93
N GLY A 223 -10.26 8.19 1.60
CA GLY A 223 -9.20 7.74 0.71
C GLY A 223 -7.99 8.67 0.68
N THR A 224 -8.24 9.98 0.63
CA THR A 224 -7.17 10.99 0.63
C THR A 224 -6.35 10.93 1.92
N GLU A 225 -7.01 10.84 3.07
CA GLU A 225 -6.35 10.78 4.37
C GLU A 225 -5.58 9.47 4.57
N LEU A 226 -6.15 8.32 4.20
CA LEU A 226 -5.44 7.03 4.24
C LEU A 226 -4.20 7.06 3.36
N MET A 227 -4.26 7.68 2.17
CA MET A 227 -3.11 7.81 1.27
C MET A 227 -2.00 8.66 1.87
N ASN A 228 -2.34 9.73 2.60
CA ASN A 228 -1.36 10.60 3.26
C ASN A 228 -0.66 9.90 4.44
N LYS A 229 -1.30 8.91 5.06
CA LYS A 229 -0.83 8.24 6.28
C LYS A 229 -0.19 6.88 6.04
N CYS A 230 -0.45 6.23 4.89
CA CYS A 230 0.10 4.90 4.61
C CYS A 230 1.62 4.92 4.34
N ALA A 231 2.27 3.81 4.66
CA ALA A 231 3.66 3.55 4.28
C ALA A 231 3.73 3.00 2.84
N ASP A 232 2.81 2.11 2.50
CA ASP A 232 2.73 1.45 1.20
C ASP A 232 1.33 1.61 0.59
N ARG A 233 1.28 1.77 -0.72
CA ARG A 233 0.06 1.73 -1.49
C ARG A 233 0.20 0.74 -2.63
N PHE A 234 -0.73 -0.20 -2.72
CA PHE A 234 -0.90 -1.09 -3.86
C PHE A 234 -2.15 -0.68 -4.64
N THR A 235 -2.00 -0.50 -5.94
CA THR A 235 -3.13 -0.22 -6.84
C THR A 235 -3.35 -1.43 -7.73
N ILE A 236 -4.55 -2.01 -7.63
CA ILE A 236 -4.91 -3.21 -8.37
C ILE A 236 -5.87 -2.83 -9.49
N THR A 237 -5.52 -3.24 -10.70
CA THR A 237 -6.36 -3.09 -11.89
C THR A 237 -6.50 -4.42 -12.60
N LYS A 238 -7.67 -4.65 -13.20
CA LYS A 238 -7.92 -5.83 -14.02
C LYS A 238 -7.97 -5.43 -15.47
N ASP A 239 -7.18 -6.09 -16.29
CA ASP A 239 -7.14 -5.83 -17.70
C ASP A 239 -8.30 -6.53 -18.43
N PRO A 240 -8.63 -6.15 -19.70
CA PRO A 240 -9.70 -6.78 -20.47
C PRO A 240 -9.51 -8.29 -20.71
N HIS A 241 -8.28 -8.80 -20.65
CA HIS A 241 -7.96 -10.22 -20.81
C HIS A 241 -8.07 -11.01 -19.48
N GLY A 242 -8.44 -10.33 -18.39
CA GLY A 242 -8.66 -10.96 -17.09
C GLY A 242 -7.44 -11.03 -16.19
N PHE A 243 -6.32 -10.42 -16.58
CA PHE A 243 -5.11 -10.33 -15.75
C PHE A 243 -5.26 -9.22 -14.71
N PHE A 244 -4.69 -9.46 -13.53
CA PHE A 244 -4.59 -8.45 -12.48
C PHE A 244 -3.19 -7.84 -12.49
N LYS A 245 -3.13 -6.52 -12.60
CA LYS A 245 -1.90 -5.73 -12.48
C LYS A 245 -1.86 -5.11 -11.11
N VAL A 246 -0.73 -5.22 -10.43
CA VAL A 246 -0.46 -4.62 -9.13
C VAL A 246 0.67 -3.61 -9.28
N GLU A 247 0.38 -2.34 -9.04
CA GLU A 247 1.36 -1.25 -8.98
C GLU A 247 1.57 -0.86 -7.53
N HIS A 248 2.78 -0.48 -7.18
CA HIS A 248 3.16 -0.16 -5.81
C HIS A 248 3.85 1.19 -5.72
N ILE A 249 3.48 1.95 -4.71
CA ILE A 249 4.17 3.18 -4.30
C ILE A 249 4.43 3.10 -2.81
N SER A 250 5.65 3.38 -2.39
CA SER A 250 6.03 3.37 -0.98
C SER A 250 6.66 4.68 -0.56
N ARG A 251 6.54 4.99 0.74
CA ARG A 251 7.29 6.07 1.39
C ARG A 251 8.79 5.76 1.47
N HIS A 252 9.15 4.48 1.48
CA HIS A 252 10.54 4.02 1.63
C HIS A 252 11.15 3.66 0.28
N GLN A 253 10.73 2.54 -0.31
CA GLN A 253 11.24 2.05 -1.57
C GLN A 253 10.10 1.45 -2.41
N THR A 254 9.89 2.00 -3.58
CA THR A 254 8.87 1.54 -4.52
C THR A 254 9.39 0.34 -5.32
N ILE A 255 8.52 -0.65 -5.57
CA ILE A 255 8.81 -1.76 -6.49
C ILE A 255 8.99 -1.19 -7.90
N SER A 256 10.07 -1.58 -8.58
CA SER A 256 10.44 -1.00 -9.87
C SER A 256 9.52 -1.39 -11.01
N ARG A 257 8.88 -2.57 -10.92
CA ARG A 257 8.01 -3.12 -11.97
C ARG A 257 6.64 -3.51 -11.40
N PRO A 258 5.57 -3.38 -12.19
CA PRO A 258 4.29 -3.95 -11.83
C PRO A 258 4.37 -5.47 -11.69
N PHE A 259 3.60 -6.00 -10.76
CA PHE A 259 3.41 -7.42 -10.58
C PHE A 259 2.10 -7.85 -11.24
N TYR A 260 2.09 -9.04 -11.87
CA TYR A 260 0.91 -9.54 -12.58
C TYR A 260 0.52 -10.93 -12.10
N PHE A 261 -0.79 -11.20 -12.09
CA PHE A 261 -1.33 -12.52 -11.79
C PHE A 261 -2.70 -12.72 -12.44
N LYS A 262 -3.17 -13.95 -12.44
CA LYS A 262 -4.53 -14.30 -12.90
C LYS A 262 -5.15 -15.35 -11.98
N ILE A 263 -6.47 -15.53 -12.13
CA ILE A 263 -7.16 -16.75 -11.71
C ILE A 263 -7.28 -17.59 -12.97
N ASP A 264 -6.73 -18.80 -12.96
CA ASP A 264 -6.82 -19.71 -14.09
C ASP A 264 -8.23 -20.35 -14.23
N PHE A 265 -8.40 -21.18 -15.24
CA PHE A 265 -9.68 -21.81 -15.52
C PHE A 265 -10.16 -22.72 -14.37
N ASP A 266 -9.24 -23.32 -13.64
CA ASP A 266 -9.54 -24.19 -12.49
C ASP A 266 -9.74 -23.40 -11.20
N GLY A 267 -9.67 -22.06 -11.26
CA GLY A 267 -9.85 -21.15 -10.14
C GLY A 267 -8.60 -20.94 -9.29
N HIS A 268 -7.42 -21.41 -9.73
CA HIS A 268 -6.18 -21.24 -9.00
C HIS A 268 -5.56 -19.86 -9.24
N LEU A 269 -4.90 -19.36 -8.20
CA LEU A 269 -4.09 -18.15 -8.29
C LEU A 269 -2.76 -18.49 -8.96
N THR A 270 -2.45 -17.79 -10.06
CA THR A 270 -1.26 -18.04 -10.86
C THR A 270 -0.51 -16.74 -11.13
N PRO A 271 0.78 -16.62 -10.76
CA PRO A 271 1.59 -15.47 -11.11
C PRO A 271 1.85 -15.46 -12.61
N LEU A 272 2.01 -14.27 -13.18
CA LEU A 272 2.36 -14.09 -14.59
C LEU A 272 3.74 -13.43 -14.68
N ASP A 273 4.57 -13.90 -15.60
CA ASP A 273 5.73 -13.15 -16.04
C ASP A 273 5.24 -12.06 -17.01
N GLY A 274 5.34 -10.81 -16.58
CA GLY A 274 4.85 -9.67 -17.37
C GLY A 274 5.60 -9.51 -18.69
N THR A 275 6.87 -9.96 -18.79
CA THR A 275 7.67 -9.92 -20.02
C THR A 275 7.22 -10.99 -21.00
N GLU A 276 6.98 -12.21 -20.52
CA GLU A 276 6.53 -13.34 -21.33
C GLU A 276 5.18 -13.07 -22.01
N PHE A 277 4.29 -12.33 -21.34
CA PHE A 277 2.97 -11.96 -21.87
C PHE A 277 2.93 -10.58 -22.55
N GLY A 278 4.09 -9.92 -22.72
CA GLY A 278 4.13 -8.56 -23.30
C GLY A 278 3.45 -7.48 -22.45
N LEU A 279 3.17 -7.77 -21.17
CA LEU A 279 2.54 -6.85 -20.22
C LEU A 279 3.54 -5.85 -19.63
N ILE A 280 4.82 -6.22 -19.65
CA ILE A 280 5.96 -5.38 -19.31
C ILE A 280 6.83 -5.31 -20.55
N GLU A 281 7.09 -4.12 -21.05
CA GLU A 281 8.15 -3.93 -22.03
C GLU A 281 9.46 -4.30 -21.34
N GLU A 282 10.25 -5.20 -21.95
CA GLU A 282 11.63 -5.40 -21.52
C GLU A 282 12.33 -4.03 -21.48
N PRO A 283 13.22 -3.80 -20.50
CA PRO A 283 14.02 -2.59 -20.54
C PRO A 283 14.68 -2.54 -21.91
N ASP A 284 14.42 -1.50 -22.66
CA ASP A 284 15.02 -1.33 -23.97
C ASP A 284 16.53 -1.20 -23.80
N THR A 285 17.20 -2.34 -23.85
CA THR A 285 18.66 -2.42 -23.72
C THR A 285 19.36 -1.68 -24.85
N THR A 286 18.66 -1.44 -25.97
CA THR A 286 19.20 -0.72 -27.12
C THR A 286 19.73 0.66 -26.73
N LEU A 287 18.99 1.42 -25.92
CA LEU A 287 19.47 2.72 -25.44
C LEU A 287 20.66 2.59 -24.48
N ALA A 288 20.60 1.65 -23.54
CA ALA A 288 21.71 1.42 -22.61
C ALA A 288 23.01 1.06 -23.35
N GLU A 289 22.91 0.19 -24.35
CA GLU A 289 24.03 -0.23 -25.17
C GLU A 289 24.52 0.90 -26.11
N ILE A 290 23.65 1.76 -26.62
CA ILE A 290 24.03 2.93 -27.42
C ILE A 290 24.89 3.92 -26.61
N PHE A 291 24.62 4.04 -25.30
CA PHE A 291 25.30 4.95 -24.40
C PHE A 291 26.41 4.31 -23.55
N GLU A 292 26.66 2.97 -23.69
CA GLU A 292 27.56 2.20 -22.83
C GLU A 292 28.97 2.79 -22.74
N ASP A 293 29.50 3.24 -23.86
CA ASP A 293 30.86 3.82 -24.00
C ASP A 293 30.86 5.34 -24.07
N ALA A 294 29.74 6.00 -23.75
CA ALA A 294 29.56 7.45 -23.87
C ALA A 294 29.08 8.13 -22.56
N PRO A 295 29.89 8.09 -21.48
CA PRO A 295 29.51 8.66 -20.19
C PRO A 295 29.25 10.18 -20.25
N ASP A 296 29.87 10.89 -21.17
CA ASP A 296 29.70 12.33 -21.39
C ASP A 296 28.53 12.68 -22.32
N GLY A 297 27.77 11.66 -22.75
CA GLY A 297 26.65 11.79 -23.66
C GLY A 297 27.07 11.85 -25.15
N LEU A 298 26.06 11.72 -26.02
CA LEU A 298 26.20 11.66 -27.48
C LEU A 298 25.50 12.84 -28.16
N THR A 299 25.96 13.22 -29.33
CA THR A 299 25.19 14.11 -30.22
C THR A 299 23.99 13.38 -30.82
N TYR A 300 22.98 14.11 -31.27
CA TYR A 300 21.80 13.50 -31.89
C TYR A 300 22.15 12.59 -33.09
N LYS A 301 23.10 13.03 -33.93
CA LYS A 301 23.55 12.24 -35.10
C LYS A 301 24.26 10.94 -34.73
N GLU A 302 25.03 10.96 -33.62
CA GLU A 302 25.69 9.75 -33.11
C GLU A 302 24.66 8.76 -32.56
N ILE A 303 23.65 9.25 -31.85
CA ILE A 303 22.55 8.40 -31.35
C ILE A 303 21.79 7.77 -32.53
N GLU A 304 21.39 8.59 -33.51
CA GLU A 304 20.67 8.13 -34.71
C GLU A 304 21.47 7.06 -35.47
N LYS A 305 22.76 7.29 -35.68
CA LYS A 305 23.63 6.33 -36.36
C LYS A 305 23.75 5.03 -35.56
N ARG A 306 24.10 5.10 -34.29
CA ARG A 306 24.27 3.91 -33.45
C ARG A 306 22.96 3.12 -33.33
N PHE A 307 21.84 3.79 -33.24
CA PHE A 307 20.51 3.16 -33.21
C PHE A 307 20.22 2.45 -34.54
N ALA A 308 20.45 3.11 -35.68
CA ALA A 308 20.24 2.53 -37.00
C ALA A 308 21.13 1.30 -37.22
N ASP A 309 22.43 1.41 -36.88
CA ASP A 309 23.39 0.32 -37.01
C ASP A 309 23.01 -0.89 -36.15
N LYS A 310 22.53 -0.63 -34.90
CA LYS A 310 22.17 -1.70 -33.98
C LYS A 310 20.86 -2.39 -34.34
N GLN A 311 19.86 -1.63 -34.77
CA GLN A 311 18.54 -2.15 -35.16
C GLN A 311 18.48 -2.63 -36.62
N GLY A 312 19.54 -2.42 -37.40
CA GLY A 312 19.58 -2.76 -38.83
C GLY A 312 18.51 -2.01 -39.65
N CYS A 313 18.13 -0.80 -39.23
CA CYS A 313 17.06 -0.02 -39.84
C CYS A 313 17.57 1.23 -40.57
N SER A 314 16.70 1.85 -41.38
CA SER A 314 17.06 3.10 -42.07
C SER A 314 17.21 4.26 -41.08
N ALA A 315 18.01 5.29 -41.44
CA ALA A 315 18.11 6.52 -40.63
C ALA A 315 16.77 7.22 -40.39
N LYS A 316 15.82 7.09 -41.34
CA LYS A 316 14.46 7.62 -41.20
C LYS A 316 13.69 6.88 -40.13
N ASP A 317 13.77 5.54 -40.09
CA ASP A 317 13.08 4.72 -39.10
C ASP A 317 13.71 4.89 -37.71
N ALA A 318 15.05 4.97 -37.65
CA ALA A 318 15.78 5.30 -36.42
C ALA A 318 15.33 6.64 -35.83
N LYS A 319 15.19 7.68 -36.68
CA LYS A 319 14.71 8.99 -36.25
C LYS A 319 13.28 8.95 -35.70
N ASN A 320 12.37 8.20 -36.35
CA ASN A 320 11.00 8.06 -35.87
C ASN A 320 10.94 7.32 -34.54
N ALA A 321 11.69 6.24 -34.37
CA ALA A 321 11.77 5.50 -33.11
C ALA A 321 12.37 6.35 -31.97
N LEU A 322 13.46 7.08 -32.24
CA LEU A 322 14.09 7.96 -31.27
C LEU A 322 13.16 9.09 -30.81
N THR A 323 12.23 9.57 -31.64
CA THR A 323 11.25 10.59 -31.24
C THR A 323 10.43 10.11 -30.04
N ALA A 324 9.98 8.85 -30.04
CA ALA A 324 9.25 8.28 -28.91
C ALA A 324 10.07 8.26 -27.62
N TYR A 325 11.37 7.96 -27.69
CA TYR A 325 12.26 7.98 -26.51
C TYR A 325 12.49 9.38 -25.95
N PHE A 326 12.52 10.41 -26.82
CA PHE A 326 12.60 11.81 -26.39
C PHE A 326 11.29 12.26 -25.73
N GLU A 327 10.13 11.89 -26.30
CA GLU A 327 8.81 12.18 -25.73
C GLU A 327 8.62 11.53 -24.37
N GLN A 328 9.08 10.30 -24.21
CA GLN A 328 9.08 9.57 -22.92
C GLN A 328 10.16 10.04 -21.96
N LYS A 329 10.95 11.03 -22.31
CA LYS A 329 12.09 11.56 -21.51
C LYS A 329 13.14 10.49 -21.14
N LYS A 330 13.21 9.39 -21.85
CA LYS A 330 14.27 8.38 -21.67
C LYS A 330 15.65 8.89 -22.06
N ILE A 331 15.71 9.88 -22.94
CA ILE A 331 16.93 10.59 -23.35
C ILE A 331 16.75 12.09 -23.07
N VAL A 332 17.67 12.69 -22.35
CA VAL A 332 17.61 14.08 -21.93
C VAL A 332 18.82 14.88 -22.41
N LYS A 333 18.58 16.13 -22.82
CA LYS A 333 19.64 17.02 -23.28
C LYS A 333 20.38 17.67 -22.11
N LYS A 334 21.71 17.57 -22.11
CA LYS A 334 22.60 18.27 -21.18
C LYS A 334 23.63 19.06 -21.99
N GLY A 335 23.49 20.38 -22.07
CA GLY A 335 24.32 21.22 -22.92
C GLY A 335 24.10 20.91 -24.41
N THR A 336 25.15 20.56 -25.13
CA THR A 336 25.13 20.22 -26.57
C THR A 336 24.92 18.73 -26.84
N LYS A 337 24.97 17.88 -25.80
CA LYS A 337 24.87 16.43 -25.90
C LYS A 337 23.59 15.89 -25.24
N TRP A 338 23.25 14.68 -25.58
CA TRP A 338 22.12 13.93 -25.04
C TRP A 338 22.64 12.80 -24.17
N ASN A 339 21.95 12.51 -23.07
CA ASN A 339 22.30 11.49 -22.11
C ASN A 339 21.10 10.59 -21.83
N LEU A 340 21.35 9.33 -21.50
CA LEU A 340 20.34 8.44 -20.98
C LEU A 340 19.88 8.95 -19.60
N GLN A 341 18.58 9.00 -19.39
CA GLN A 341 18.03 9.31 -18.06
C GLN A 341 18.16 8.06 -17.18
N LYS A 342 18.89 8.20 -16.07
CA LYS A 342 19.03 7.16 -15.06
C LYS A 342 17.80 7.11 -14.16
#